data_0dc0630671b05fbb66d22ffc4cd830aa
#
_entry.id   0dc0630671b05fbb66d22ffc4cd830aa
#
_cell.length_a   1.000
_cell.length_b   1.000
_cell.length_c   1.000
_cell.angle_alpha   90.00
_cell.angle_beta   90.00
_cell.angle_gamma   90.00
#
_symmetry.space_group_name_H-M   'P 1'
#
loop_
_entity.id
_entity.type
_entity.pdbx_description
1 polymer ?
#
loop_
_entity_poly.entity_id
_entity_poly.type
_entity_poly.pdbx_seq_one_letter_code
_entity_poly.pdbx_strand_id
1 'polypeptide(L)'
;MRRPTLVTAAAVAALATAMIAMPGIASADTTTIQSSPTGATTTPTGSQSRAAVAPTGTEWIGAADLTTYTTGAFPASWFVTGGTPTFSASGAALPVGTLLGRATTGSAATDLADVRSTVSASQNGLGLGTADLIASGAARYTLLVDTAGSADNTAPAILTTSTTGATAVDGTWISTVAVGSIAAGTPATLTAFQAQFQAALPAATINGYGVSTLAGAGSVVGISWNRQDTYFTPEAVGTLSVPDPTTSSSLSTAGVGVDATGFLPGETVRASLLLPDLEELGADQTFTADPNGAVGGTATFTASIPAGPVVILFTGVESGVTVGFAVTVVADPAAPVVAPTPAPAPAPVAVPVSGRATFTG
;
A
#
# COMPACT_ATOMS: atom_id res chain seq x y z
N MET A 1 6.74 -23.40 -13.34
CA MET A 1 6.33 -22.03 -13.66
C MET A 1 5.01 -21.78 -12.93
N ARG A 2 5.04 -21.15 -11.76
CA ARG A 2 3.85 -20.75 -11.01
C ARG A 2 3.53 -19.31 -11.42
N ARG A 3 2.33 -19.07 -11.93
CA ARG A 3 1.84 -17.74 -12.28
C ARG A 3 1.75 -16.90 -10.98
N PRO A 4 2.24 -15.67 -10.94
CA PRO A 4 1.94 -14.77 -9.83
C PRO A 4 0.44 -14.48 -9.86
N THR A 5 -0.23 -14.80 -8.78
CA THR A 5 -1.67 -14.67 -8.64
C THR A 5 -2.03 -13.22 -8.34
N LEU A 6 -3.05 -12.74 -8.98
CA LEU A 6 -3.87 -11.53 -8.88
C LEU A 6 -4.21 -11.02 -7.44
N VAL A 7 -3.27 -10.85 -6.56
CA VAL A 7 -3.55 -10.33 -5.21
C VAL A 7 -3.53 -8.80 -5.18
N THR A 8 -2.83 -8.17 -6.11
CA THR A 8 -2.67 -6.71 -6.16
C THR A 8 -3.93 -5.95 -6.61
N ALA A 9 -4.80 -6.59 -7.42
CA ALA A 9 -5.94 -5.90 -8.03
C ALA A 9 -7.05 -5.49 -7.05
N ALA A 10 -7.34 -6.31 -6.03
CA ALA A 10 -8.44 -6.02 -5.11
C ALA A 10 -8.16 -4.85 -4.16
N ALA A 11 -6.94 -4.66 -3.84
CA ALA A 11 -6.46 -3.66 -2.92
C ALA A 11 -6.38 -2.27 -3.51
N VAL A 12 -5.93 -2.24 -4.73
CA VAL A 12 -5.87 -1.04 -5.54
C VAL A 12 -7.29 -0.55 -5.84
N ALA A 13 -8.27 -1.48 -5.93
CA ALA A 13 -9.68 -1.17 -6.04
C ALA A 13 -10.22 -0.32 -4.87
N ALA A 14 -9.80 -0.62 -3.64
CA ALA A 14 -10.25 0.11 -2.47
C ALA A 14 -9.72 1.56 -2.45
N LEU A 15 -8.49 1.77 -2.90
CA LEU A 15 -7.89 3.11 -2.97
C LEU A 15 -8.58 3.96 -4.06
N ALA A 16 -8.83 3.40 -5.24
CA ALA A 16 -9.51 4.09 -6.32
C ALA A 16 -10.96 4.42 -5.97
N THR A 17 -11.68 3.51 -5.31
CA THR A 17 -13.06 3.73 -4.88
C THR A 17 -13.14 4.77 -3.77
N ALA A 18 -12.19 4.80 -2.85
CA ALA A 18 -12.13 5.81 -1.79
C ALA A 18 -11.84 7.21 -2.35
N MET A 19 -11.01 7.33 -3.38
CA MET A 19 -10.72 8.62 -4.03
C MET A 19 -11.90 9.14 -4.87
N ILE A 20 -12.71 8.25 -5.46
CA ILE A 20 -13.88 8.63 -6.28
C ILE A 20 -15.10 8.95 -5.40
N ALA A 21 -15.20 8.33 -4.21
CA ALA A 21 -16.33 8.47 -3.30
C ALA A 21 -16.18 9.58 -2.24
N MET A 22 -15.15 10.40 -2.26
CA MET A 22 -15.02 11.56 -1.37
C MET A 22 -15.76 12.77 -1.94
N PRO A 23 -17.01 13.06 -1.53
CA PRO A 23 -17.59 14.36 -1.76
C PRO A 23 -16.97 15.33 -0.75
N GLY A 24 -16.05 16.17 -1.19
CA GLY A 24 -15.57 17.24 -0.32
C GLY A 24 -14.07 17.48 -0.24
N ILE A 25 -13.27 16.96 -1.16
CA ILE A 25 -11.96 17.58 -1.39
C ILE A 25 -12.26 18.85 -2.17
N ALA A 26 -12.48 19.95 -1.43
CA ALA A 26 -12.48 21.27 -2.00
C ALA A 26 -11.16 21.43 -2.76
N SER A 27 -11.24 21.59 -4.09
CA SER A 27 -10.14 22.13 -4.87
C SER A 27 -9.81 23.49 -4.26
N ALA A 28 -8.88 23.54 -3.36
CA ALA A 28 -8.18 24.76 -3.02
C ALA A 28 -7.27 25.04 -4.20
N ASP A 29 -7.71 25.90 -5.01
CA ASP A 29 -7.11 26.88 -5.86
C ASP A 29 -7.77 26.96 -7.24
N THR A 30 -8.89 27.65 -7.27
CA THR A 30 -9.36 28.27 -8.49
C THR A 30 -8.54 29.57 -8.64
N THR A 31 -7.34 29.46 -9.15
CA THR A 31 -6.68 30.63 -9.72
C THR A 31 -7.46 31.03 -10.97
N THR A 32 -8.23 32.08 -10.87
CA THR A 32 -8.92 32.75 -12.00
C THR A 32 -7.87 33.07 -13.04
N ILE A 33 -7.81 32.28 -14.11
CA ILE A 33 -7.03 32.61 -15.29
C ILE A 33 -7.79 33.72 -16.01
N GLN A 34 -7.31 34.94 -15.85
CA GLN A 34 -7.73 36.06 -16.66
C GLN A 34 -7.22 35.82 -18.08
N SER A 35 -8.13 35.55 -18.99
CA SER A 35 -7.85 35.42 -20.42
C SER A 35 -7.36 36.72 -20.99
N SER A 36 -6.08 36.78 -21.34
CA SER A 36 -5.56 37.79 -22.30
C SER A 36 -5.37 37.13 -23.66
N PRO A 37 -5.79 37.78 -24.72
CA PRO A 37 -5.68 37.24 -26.07
C PRO A 37 -4.33 37.54 -26.70
N THR A 38 -3.94 36.68 -27.62
CA THR A 38 -2.91 36.78 -28.65
C THR A 38 -1.49 36.31 -28.35
N GLY A 39 -1.19 35.09 -28.86
CA GLY A 39 -0.02 34.90 -29.70
C GLY A 39 1.30 34.63 -29.00
N ALA A 40 1.50 33.44 -28.50
CA ALA A 40 2.76 32.66 -28.60
C ALA A 40 2.51 31.27 -28.04
N THR A 41 2.59 30.25 -28.84
CA THR A 41 2.66 28.83 -28.42
C THR A 41 4.00 28.59 -27.72
N THR A 42 4.11 29.01 -26.48
CA THR A 42 5.14 28.48 -25.59
C THR A 42 4.52 27.25 -24.89
N THR A 43 4.97 26.09 -25.26
CA THR A 43 4.66 24.85 -24.51
C THR A 43 5.09 25.06 -23.06
N PRO A 44 4.19 25.09 -22.08
CA PRO A 44 4.60 25.21 -20.68
C PRO A 44 5.31 23.92 -20.29
N THR A 45 6.62 23.97 -20.16
CA THR A 45 7.44 22.91 -19.58
C THR A 45 7.46 23.11 -18.08
N GLY A 46 6.33 22.86 -17.43
CA GLY A 46 6.21 22.88 -15.98
C GLY A 46 6.06 21.48 -15.43
N SER A 47 6.37 21.28 -14.17
CA SER A 47 5.99 20.12 -13.40
C SER A 47 5.13 20.53 -12.22
N GLN A 48 4.10 19.74 -11.92
CA GLN A 48 3.25 19.92 -10.74
C GLN A 48 3.70 18.96 -9.65
N SER A 49 3.73 19.43 -8.40
CA SER A 49 3.99 18.57 -7.24
C SER A 49 2.66 18.12 -6.64
N ARG A 50 2.57 16.84 -6.28
CA ARG A 50 1.40 16.25 -5.64
C ARG A 50 1.82 15.51 -4.39
N ALA A 51 1.03 15.64 -3.32
CA ALA A 51 1.23 14.91 -2.08
C ALA A 51 0.62 13.51 -2.17
N ALA A 52 1.20 12.57 -1.44
CA ALA A 52 0.68 11.22 -1.30
C ALA A 52 -0.68 11.21 -0.59
N VAL A 53 -1.47 10.18 -0.89
CA VAL A 53 -2.74 9.89 -0.20
C VAL A 53 -2.59 8.55 0.50
N ALA A 54 -2.78 8.54 1.82
CA ALA A 54 -2.72 7.31 2.61
C ALA A 54 -3.85 6.36 2.23
N PRO A 55 -3.59 5.04 2.10
CA PRO A 55 -4.62 4.04 1.88
C PRO A 55 -5.64 4.00 3.03
N THR A 56 -6.93 3.80 2.70
CA THR A 56 -7.97 3.60 3.72
C THR A 56 -7.74 2.29 4.49
N GLY A 57 -7.86 2.32 5.81
CA GLY A 57 -7.65 1.13 6.65
C GLY A 57 -6.19 0.89 7.01
N THR A 58 -5.32 1.87 6.80
CA THR A 58 -3.91 1.82 7.21
C THR A 58 -3.66 2.82 8.33
N GLU A 59 -2.88 2.42 9.32
CA GLU A 59 -2.38 3.30 10.38
C GLU A 59 -0.88 3.08 10.61
N TRP A 60 -0.21 4.11 11.08
CA TRP A 60 1.20 4.07 11.49
C TRP A 60 1.31 4.38 12.96
N ILE A 61 2.09 3.58 13.66
CA ILE A 61 2.26 3.66 15.12
C ILE A 61 3.73 3.85 15.44
N GLY A 62 4.02 4.94 16.13
CA GLY A 62 5.34 5.26 16.67
C GLY A 62 5.41 5.16 18.18
N ALA A 63 6.56 5.49 18.75
CA ALA A 63 6.78 5.46 20.20
C ALA A 63 5.82 6.39 20.97
N ALA A 64 5.43 7.52 20.39
CA ALA A 64 4.54 8.50 21.01
C ALA A 64 3.08 8.03 21.11
N ASP A 65 2.69 7.05 20.28
CA ASP A 65 1.33 6.51 20.21
C ASP A 65 1.09 5.37 21.20
N LEU A 66 2.17 4.91 21.85
CA LEU A 66 2.09 3.80 22.79
C LEU A 66 1.70 4.24 24.20
N THR A 67 0.74 3.54 24.77
CA THR A 67 0.37 3.65 26.19
C THR A 67 1.01 2.52 26.98
N THR A 68 1.59 2.81 28.13
CA THR A 68 2.06 1.76 29.04
C THR A 68 0.85 1.09 29.69
N TYR A 69 0.71 -0.21 29.50
CA TYR A 69 -0.30 -1.01 30.18
C TYR A 69 0.26 -1.60 31.49
N THR A 70 -0.48 -1.45 32.56
CA THR A 70 -0.11 -2.00 33.86
C THR A 70 -1.12 -3.03 34.36
N THR A 71 -2.39 -2.65 34.47
CA THR A 71 -3.49 -3.54 34.91
C THR A 71 -4.83 -2.93 34.51
N GLY A 72 -5.88 -3.77 34.42
CA GLY A 72 -7.25 -3.35 34.11
C GLY A 72 -7.63 -3.69 32.65
N ALA A 73 -8.60 -2.99 32.10
CA ALA A 73 -9.02 -3.17 30.72
C ALA A 73 -7.92 -2.74 29.74
N PHE A 74 -7.76 -3.47 28.64
CA PHE A 74 -6.82 -3.09 27.59
C PHE A 74 -7.21 -1.74 26.98
N PRO A 75 -6.24 -0.84 26.76
CA PRO A 75 -6.51 0.42 26.08
C PRO A 75 -7.02 0.22 24.65
N ALA A 76 -7.88 1.11 24.18
CA ALA A 76 -8.29 1.16 22.77
C ALA A 76 -7.15 1.60 21.85
N SER A 77 -6.17 2.37 22.37
CA SER A 77 -4.90 2.69 21.71
C SER A 77 -3.92 1.52 21.80
N TRP A 78 -2.88 1.55 20.98
CA TRP A 78 -1.77 0.61 21.10
C TRP A 78 -1.09 0.78 22.47
N PHE A 79 -0.78 -0.34 23.09
CA PHE A 79 -0.11 -0.38 24.38
C PHE A 79 1.08 -1.33 24.38
N VAL A 80 1.97 -1.11 25.32
CA VAL A 80 3.13 -1.98 25.52
C VAL A 80 3.22 -2.42 26.98
N THR A 81 3.67 -3.66 27.17
CA THR A 81 4.04 -4.21 28.48
C THR A 81 5.29 -5.10 28.35
N GLY A 82 6.06 -5.21 29.42
CA GLY A 82 7.23 -6.08 29.54
C GLY A 82 8.54 -5.49 29.05
N GLY A 83 8.56 -4.65 28.03
CA GLY A 83 9.77 -4.01 27.49
C GLY A 83 9.47 -2.69 26.81
N THR A 84 10.52 -1.95 26.45
CA THR A 84 10.38 -0.71 25.69
C THR A 84 10.77 -0.94 24.24
N PRO A 85 9.83 -0.87 23.27
CA PRO A 85 10.13 -0.96 21.85
C PRO A 85 11.02 0.17 21.38
N THR A 86 11.88 -0.12 20.39
CA THR A 86 12.66 0.90 19.68
C THR A 86 12.21 0.95 18.23
N PHE A 87 11.75 2.12 17.78
CA PHE A 87 11.23 2.33 16.43
C PHE A 87 12.32 2.81 15.48
N SER A 88 12.28 2.32 14.24
CA SER A 88 13.21 2.69 13.17
C SER A 88 12.51 2.52 11.81
N ALA A 89 13.21 2.85 10.73
CA ALA A 89 12.73 2.58 9.38
C ALA A 89 12.45 1.07 9.12
N SER A 90 13.09 0.18 9.89
CA SER A 90 12.87 -1.28 9.81
C SER A 90 11.73 -1.80 10.70
N GLY A 91 10.93 -0.92 11.28
CA GLY A 91 9.85 -1.27 12.20
C GLY A 91 10.24 -1.12 13.68
N ALA A 92 9.44 -1.74 14.56
CA ALA A 92 9.66 -1.74 15.99
C ALA A 92 10.47 -2.96 16.43
N ALA A 93 11.64 -2.73 17.02
CA ALA A 93 12.41 -3.76 17.70
C ALA A 93 11.83 -3.99 19.11
N LEU A 94 11.51 -5.24 19.41
CA LEU A 94 10.85 -5.67 20.63
C LEU A 94 11.84 -6.48 21.49
N PRO A 95 12.20 -6.00 22.70
CA PRO A 95 12.95 -6.81 23.66
C PRO A 95 12.23 -8.12 24.02
N VAL A 96 12.96 -9.08 24.59
CA VAL A 96 12.37 -10.31 25.12
C VAL A 96 11.32 -10.01 26.17
N GLY A 97 10.20 -10.73 26.16
CA GLY A 97 9.11 -10.57 27.11
C GLY A 97 8.20 -9.35 26.82
N THR A 98 8.34 -8.72 25.66
CA THR A 98 7.48 -7.60 25.26
C THR A 98 6.17 -8.12 24.66
N LEU A 99 5.07 -7.47 25.03
CA LEU A 99 3.79 -7.54 24.35
C LEU A 99 3.44 -6.13 23.84
N LEU A 100 3.26 -6.01 22.54
CA LEU A 100 2.73 -4.85 21.87
C LEU A 100 1.32 -5.20 21.41
N GLY A 101 0.29 -4.56 21.97
CA GLY A 101 -1.09 -4.98 21.78
C GLY A 101 -2.06 -3.82 21.69
N ARG A 102 -3.29 -4.16 21.27
CA ARG A 102 -4.43 -3.26 21.19
C ARG A 102 -5.70 -3.99 21.58
N ALA A 103 -6.59 -3.30 22.30
CA ALA A 103 -7.93 -3.82 22.54
C ALA A 103 -8.73 -3.93 21.24
N THR A 104 -9.58 -4.95 21.16
CA THR A 104 -10.62 -5.08 20.14
C THR A 104 -11.99 -5.18 20.82
N THR A 105 -13.07 -4.94 20.07
CA THR A 105 -14.41 -5.29 20.58
C THR A 105 -14.44 -6.79 20.81
N GLY A 106 -14.72 -7.20 22.04
CA GLY A 106 -14.67 -8.60 22.46
C GLY A 106 -15.45 -9.50 21.50
N SER A 107 -14.79 -10.55 21.03
CA SER A 107 -15.40 -11.64 20.27
C SER A 107 -15.40 -12.88 21.14
N ALA A 108 -16.43 -13.71 21.07
CA ALA A 108 -16.45 -14.95 21.84
C ALA A 108 -15.27 -15.84 21.44
N ALA A 109 -14.51 -16.35 22.41
CA ALA A 109 -13.42 -17.28 22.16
C ALA A 109 -13.94 -18.66 21.66
N THR A 110 -15.23 -18.89 21.81
CA THR A 110 -15.94 -20.05 21.23
C THR A 110 -16.07 -19.97 19.72
N ASP A 111 -15.73 -18.83 19.08
CA ASP A 111 -15.86 -18.57 17.66
C ASP A 111 -14.50 -18.22 17.02
N LEU A 112 -13.42 -18.83 17.52
CA LEU A 112 -12.05 -18.60 17.04
C LEU A 112 -11.87 -18.83 15.53
N ALA A 113 -12.64 -19.74 14.92
CA ALA A 113 -12.61 -19.93 13.47
C ALA A 113 -13.11 -18.68 12.72
N ASP A 114 -14.13 -18.00 13.26
CA ASP A 114 -14.66 -16.76 12.67
C ASP A 114 -13.68 -15.61 12.87
N VAL A 115 -13.00 -15.54 14.02
CA VAL A 115 -11.91 -14.59 14.25
C VAL A 115 -10.79 -14.79 13.25
N ARG A 116 -10.42 -16.03 12.97
CA ARG A 116 -9.44 -16.38 11.95
C ARG A 116 -9.89 -15.89 10.57
N SER A 117 -11.15 -16.13 10.19
CA SER A 117 -11.68 -15.66 8.90
C SER A 117 -11.71 -14.12 8.85
N THR A 118 -11.95 -13.45 9.96
CA THR A 118 -11.89 -12.00 10.08
C THR A 118 -10.47 -11.47 9.85
N VAL A 119 -9.45 -12.09 10.47
CA VAL A 119 -8.05 -11.74 10.25
C VAL A 119 -7.67 -11.99 8.80
N SER A 120 -7.94 -13.19 8.28
CA SER A 120 -7.60 -13.53 6.88
C SER A 120 -8.38 -12.70 5.84
N ALA A 121 -9.63 -12.31 6.14
CA ALA A 121 -10.43 -11.45 5.27
C ALA A 121 -10.00 -9.98 5.31
N SER A 122 -9.18 -9.59 6.28
CA SER A 122 -8.67 -8.22 6.39
C SER A 122 -7.66 -7.87 5.30
N GLN A 123 -7.14 -8.88 4.61
CA GLN A 123 -6.20 -8.69 3.51
C GLN A 123 -6.89 -8.07 2.30
N ASN A 124 -6.93 -6.75 2.27
CA ASN A 124 -7.50 -5.99 1.15
C ASN A 124 -6.50 -5.84 -0.01
N GLY A 125 -5.35 -6.56 0.04
CA GLY A 125 -4.29 -6.49 -0.94
C GLY A 125 -3.60 -5.11 -1.04
N LEU A 126 -3.92 -4.15 -0.18
CA LEU A 126 -3.14 -2.97 0.15
C LEU A 126 -2.50 -3.22 1.51
N GLY A 127 -1.27 -2.85 1.68
CA GLY A 127 -0.60 -3.01 2.94
C GLY A 127 0.20 -4.30 3.03
N LEU A 128 0.00 -5.10 4.09
CA LEU A 128 0.82 -6.29 4.38
C LEU A 128 0.78 -7.40 3.32
N GLY A 129 0.02 -7.22 2.24
CA GLY A 129 -0.08 -8.19 1.16
C GLY A 129 -0.76 -9.49 1.60
N THR A 130 -0.02 -10.61 1.57
CA THR A 130 -0.55 -11.93 1.95
C THR A 130 -0.20 -12.36 3.38
N ALA A 131 0.51 -11.51 4.13
CA ALA A 131 0.90 -11.81 5.50
C ALA A 131 -0.05 -11.14 6.50
N ASP A 132 -0.41 -11.85 7.56
CA ASP A 132 -1.14 -11.27 8.68
C ASP A 132 -0.20 -10.57 9.67
N LEU A 133 1.09 -10.91 9.59
CA LEU A 133 2.18 -10.34 10.38
C LEU A 133 3.46 -10.31 9.54
N ILE A 134 4.10 -9.15 9.45
CA ILE A 134 5.46 -9.01 8.94
C ILE A 134 6.37 -8.74 10.13
N ALA A 135 7.16 -9.73 10.49
CA ALA A 135 8.01 -9.69 11.66
C ALA A 135 9.25 -10.55 11.49
N SER A 136 10.21 -10.43 12.41
CA SER A 136 11.41 -11.26 12.45
C SER A 136 11.81 -11.66 13.86
N GLY A 137 12.81 -12.52 13.99
CA GLY A 137 13.26 -13.02 15.28
C GLY A 137 12.19 -13.84 15.99
N ALA A 138 11.99 -13.62 17.29
CA ALA A 138 11.02 -14.36 18.11
C ALA A 138 9.64 -13.71 18.16
N ALA A 139 9.37 -12.71 17.35
CA ALA A 139 8.06 -12.06 17.30
C ALA A 139 6.97 -13.02 16.78
N ARG A 140 5.78 -12.98 17.40
CA ARG A 140 4.65 -13.87 17.13
C ARG A 140 3.36 -13.08 17.06
N TYR A 141 2.46 -13.47 16.16
CA TYR A 141 1.08 -13.00 16.20
C TYR A 141 0.42 -13.44 17.50
N THR A 142 -0.35 -12.57 18.14
CA THR A 142 -0.85 -12.76 19.50
C THR A 142 -2.31 -12.36 19.60
N LEU A 143 -3.12 -13.23 20.22
CA LEU A 143 -4.48 -12.94 20.66
C LEU A 143 -4.51 -12.84 22.18
N LEU A 144 -5.23 -11.85 22.69
CA LEU A 144 -5.42 -11.62 24.12
C LEU A 144 -6.81 -12.12 24.50
N VAL A 145 -6.86 -13.20 25.26
CA VAL A 145 -8.11 -13.89 25.61
C VAL A 145 -8.38 -13.75 27.10
N ASP A 146 -9.48 -13.13 27.45
CA ASP A 146 -10.02 -13.21 28.81
C ASP A 146 -10.78 -14.52 28.99
N THR A 147 -10.26 -15.38 29.84
CA THR A 147 -10.85 -16.71 30.08
C THR A 147 -12.09 -16.65 30.99
N ALA A 148 -12.29 -15.58 31.71
CA ALA A 148 -13.45 -15.34 32.59
C ALA A 148 -14.60 -14.63 31.91
N GLY A 149 -14.34 -14.01 30.74
CA GLY A 149 -15.31 -13.16 30.03
C GLY A 149 -15.60 -11.86 30.80
N SER A 150 -14.70 -11.44 31.68
CA SER A 150 -14.81 -10.18 32.40
C SER A 150 -14.19 -9.07 31.55
N ALA A 151 -14.71 -7.84 31.68
CA ALA A 151 -14.16 -6.69 30.96
C ALA A 151 -12.81 -6.19 31.54
N ASP A 152 -12.36 -6.75 32.66
CA ASP A 152 -11.20 -6.24 33.40
C ASP A 152 -9.85 -6.84 32.98
N ASN A 153 -9.84 -7.88 32.15
CA ASN A 153 -8.64 -8.54 31.59
C ASN A 153 -7.55 -8.86 32.63
N THR A 154 -7.95 -9.15 33.90
CA THR A 154 -7.03 -9.30 35.01
C THR A 154 -6.15 -10.54 34.94
N ALA A 155 -6.50 -11.54 34.11
CA ALA A 155 -5.71 -12.74 33.89
C ALA A 155 -5.89 -13.25 32.45
N PRO A 156 -5.41 -12.52 31.43
CA PRO A 156 -5.60 -12.95 30.06
C PRO A 156 -4.79 -14.19 29.74
N ALA A 157 -5.40 -15.15 29.06
CA ALA A 157 -4.64 -16.12 28.30
C ALA A 157 -4.06 -15.42 27.07
N ILE A 158 -2.79 -15.64 26.81
CA ILE A 158 -2.14 -15.16 25.60
C ILE A 158 -1.99 -16.34 24.66
N LEU A 159 -2.72 -16.32 23.52
CA LEU A 159 -2.54 -17.26 22.43
C LEU A 159 -1.59 -16.67 21.42
N THR A 160 -0.49 -17.36 21.12
CA THR A 160 0.46 -16.90 20.10
C THR A 160 0.65 -17.96 19.02
N THR A 161 0.97 -17.55 17.81
CA THR A 161 1.39 -18.51 16.78
C THR A 161 2.60 -19.33 17.28
N SER A 162 2.66 -20.60 16.94
CA SER A 162 3.81 -21.46 17.32
C SER A 162 5.05 -21.16 16.48
N THR A 163 4.87 -20.62 15.26
CA THR A 163 5.93 -20.11 14.40
C THR A 163 6.26 -18.66 14.71
N THR A 164 7.47 -18.24 14.43
CA THR A 164 7.97 -16.87 14.61
C THR A 164 8.21 -16.21 13.26
N GLY A 165 8.31 -14.89 13.25
CA GLY A 165 8.58 -14.10 12.05
C GLY A 165 7.33 -13.82 11.21
N ALA A 166 7.53 -13.55 9.92
CA ALA A 166 6.44 -13.36 8.98
C ALA A 166 5.61 -14.62 8.87
N THR A 167 4.33 -14.56 9.22
CA THR A 167 3.47 -15.72 9.34
C THR A 167 2.04 -15.37 8.94
N ALA A 168 1.41 -16.31 8.24
CA ALA A 168 -0.04 -16.31 8.15
C ALA A 168 -0.59 -16.91 9.46
N VAL A 169 -1.76 -16.46 9.89
CA VAL A 169 -2.43 -17.01 11.10
C VAL A 169 -2.88 -18.46 10.95
N ASP A 170 -2.58 -19.06 9.81
CA ASP A 170 -2.74 -20.48 9.54
C ASP A 170 -1.68 -21.29 10.27
N GLY A 171 -2.05 -22.23 11.07
CA GLY A 171 -1.08 -23.09 11.70
C GLY A 171 -1.44 -23.42 13.12
N THR A 172 -0.42 -23.80 13.89
CA THR A 172 -0.60 -24.11 15.30
C THR A 172 -0.31 -22.88 16.17
N TRP A 173 -0.97 -22.86 17.29
CA TRP A 173 -0.88 -21.84 18.31
C TRP A 173 -0.48 -22.43 19.64
N ILE A 174 0.05 -21.64 20.53
CA ILE A 174 0.36 -21.99 21.90
C ILE A 174 -0.33 -21.02 22.84
N SER A 175 -0.79 -21.49 23.99
CA SER A 175 -1.37 -20.64 25.04
C SER A 175 -0.40 -20.54 26.22
N THR A 176 -0.34 -19.38 26.86
CA THR A 176 0.45 -19.16 28.08
C THR A 176 -0.17 -19.86 29.32
N VAL A 177 -1.45 -20.20 29.24
CA VAL A 177 -2.16 -20.93 30.30
C VAL A 177 -2.81 -22.19 29.72
N ALA A 178 -3.19 -23.13 30.57
CA ALA A 178 -3.96 -24.27 30.11
C ALA A 178 -5.36 -23.85 29.65
N VAL A 179 -5.83 -24.40 28.54
CA VAL A 179 -7.18 -24.21 27.99
C VAL A 179 -7.86 -25.55 27.87
N GLY A 180 -8.75 -25.83 28.81
CA GLY A 180 -9.36 -27.15 28.92
C GLY A 180 -8.29 -28.27 29.06
N SER A 181 -8.26 -29.21 28.13
CA SER A 181 -7.27 -30.28 28.10
C SER A 181 -5.95 -29.94 27.42
N ILE A 182 -5.85 -28.78 26.77
CA ILE A 182 -4.61 -28.31 26.14
C ILE A 182 -3.75 -27.65 27.22
N ALA A 183 -2.62 -28.30 27.56
CA ALA A 183 -1.68 -27.70 28.54
C ALA A 183 -1.02 -26.45 28.01
N ALA A 184 -0.61 -25.53 28.91
CA ALA A 184 0.17 -24.36 28.57
C ALA A 184 1.42 -24.74 27.77
N GLY A 185 1.73 -23.95 26.73
CA GLY A 185 2.87 -24.17 25.84
C GLY A 185 2.70 -25.31 24.81
N THR A 186 1.59 -26.04 24.85
CA THR A 186 1.35 -27.15 23.90
C THR A 186 0.81 -26.58 22.59
N PRO A 187 1.45 -26.88 21.43
CA PRO A 187 0.95 -26.45 20.13
C PRO A 187 -0.37 -27.14 19.77
N ALA A 188 -1.37 -26.37 19.35
CA ALA A 188 -2.65 -26.87 18.85
C ALA A 188 -3.22 -25.90 17.80
N THR A 189 -4.15 -26.38 16.97
CA THR A 189 -4.84 -25.54 15.99
C THR A 189 -5.85 -24.60 16.67
N LEU A 190 -6.21 -23.48 16.03
CA LEU A 190 -7.29 -22.63 16.54
C LEU A 190 -8.60 -23.40 16.71
N THR A 191 -8.92 -24.33 15.81
CA THR A 191 -10.10 -25.19 15.94
C THR A 191 -10.05 -26.07 17.21
N ALA A 192 -8.87 -26.60 17.57
CA ALA A 192 -8.71 -27.37 18.79
C ALA A 192 -8.88 -26.47 20.04
N PHE A 193 -8.30 -25.26 20.04
CA PHE A 193 -8.53 -24.28 21.11
C PHE A 193 -10.00 -23.89 21.21
N GLN A 194 -10.66 -23.63 20.08
CA GLN A 194 -12.09 -23.30 20.05
C GLN A 194 -12.93 -24.40 20.72
N ALA A 195 -12.69 -25.68 20.39
CA ALA A 195 -13.39 -26.79 21.02
C ALA A 195 -13.18 -26.84 22.56
N GLN A 196 -11.99 -26.49 23.03
CA GLN A 196 -11.71 -26.40 24.48
C GLN A 196 -12.38 -25.20 25.12
N PHE A 197 -12.42 -24.04 24.47
CA PHE A 197 -13.17 -22.89 24.99
C PHE A 197 -14.67 -23.20 25.07
N GLN A 198 -15.24 -23.79 24.04
CA GLN A 198 -16.66 -24.22 24.05
C GLN A 198 -16.98 -25.20 25.21
N ALA A 199 -16.08 -26.13 25.45
CA ALA A 199 -16.30 -27.18 26.46
C ALA A 199 -16.03 -26.73 27.89
N ALA A 200 -14.96 -25.96 28.12
CA ALA A 200 -14.44 -25.66 29.45
C ALA A 200 -14.55 -24.19 29.88
N LEU A 201 -14.55 -23.26 28.93
CA LEU A 201 -14.50 -21.82 29.18
C LEU A 201 -15.46 -21.05 28.25
N PRO A 202 -16.77 -21.37 28.28
CA PRO A 202 -17.73 -20.80 27.30
C PRO A 202 -17.95 -19.29 27.41
N ALA A 203 -17.54 -18.68 28.52
CA ALA A 203 -17.59 -17.22 28.72
C ALA A 203 -16.34 -16.50 28.21
N ALA A 204 -15.31 -17.22 27.76
CA ALA A 204 -14.06 -16.59 27.30
C ALA A 204 -14.29 -15.70 26.09
N THR A 205 -13.60 -14.54 26.09
CA THR A 205 -13.68 -13.54 25.01
C THR A 205 -12.29 -13.15 24.53
N ILE A 206 -12.18 -12.84 23.23
CA ILE A 206 -10.96 -12.26 22.65
C ILE A 206 -11.10 -10.75 22.77
N ASN A 207 -10.28 -10.14 23.62
CA ASN A 207 -10.38 -8.73 23.95
C ASN A 207 -9.27 -7.88 23.34
N GLY A 208 -8.33 -8.52 22.64
CA GLY A 208 -7.25 -7.79 21.97
C GLY A 208 -6.40 -8.68 21.06
N TYR A 209 -5.55 -8.04 20.31
CA TYR A 209 -4.57 -8.67 19.45
C TYR A 209 -3.25 -7.89 19.47
N GLY A 210 -2.20 -8.46 18.88
CA GLY A 210 -0.92 -7.78 18.82
C GLY A 210 0.24 -8.71 18.49
N VAL A 211 1.43 -8.30 18.94
CA VAL A 211 2.69 -9.00 18.73
C VAL A 211 3.37 -9.24 20.07
N SER A 212 3.87 -10.45 20.29
CA SER A 212 4.63 -10.76 21.50
C SER A 212 5.98 -11.40 21.17
N THR A 213 6.94 -11.19 22.08
CA THR A 213 8.31 -11.71 22.03
C THR A 213 8.64 -12.51 23.29
N LEU A 214 7.74 -13.41 23.70
CA LEU A 214 7.81 -14.12 24.99
C LEU A 214 9.10 -14.92 25.19
N ALA A 215 9.65 -15.49 24.10
CA ALA A 215 10.78 -16.44 24.16
C ALA A 215 12.12 -15.90 23.62
N GLY A 216 12.16 -14.65 23.15
CA GLY A 216 13.35 -14.04 22.58
C GLY A 216 13.03 -12.68 21.97
N ALA A 217 14.02 -11.87 21.68
CA ALA A 217 13.84 -10.58 21.04
C ALA A 217 13.42 -10.78 19.56
N GLY A 218 12.69 -9.81 19.04
CA GLY A 218 12.25 -9.80 17.65
C GLY A 218 11.97 -8.39 17.15
N SER A 219 11.48 -8.28 15.93
CA SER A 219 11.00 -7.01 15.39
C SER A 219 9.68 -7.21 14.66
N VAL A 220 8.90 -6.16 14.54
CA VAL A 220 7.65 -6.13 13.78
C VAL A 220 7.65 -4.92 12.85
N VAL A 221 7.27 -5.17 11.60
CA VAL A 221 7.03 -4.15 10.58
C VAL A 221 5.57 -3.76 10.57
N GLY A 222 4.68 -4.76 10.56
CA GLY A 222 3.25 -4.53 10.55
C GLY A 222 2.42 -5.76 10.92
N ILE A 223 1.17 -5.51 11.27
CA ILE A 223 0.17 -6.50 11.64
C ILE A 223 -1.18 -6.12 11.03
N SER A 224 -1.94 -7.12 10.60
CA SER A 224 -3.28 -6.96 10.04
C SER A 224 -4.35 -7.50 10.99
N TRP A 225 -5.43 -6.75 11.17
CA TRP A 225 -6.61 -7.16 11.93
C TRP A 225 -7.87 -6.47 11.41
N ASN A 226 -8.89 -7.24 11.08
CA ASN A 226 -10.22 -6.72 10.71
C ASN A 226 -10.19 -5.59 9.66
N ARG A 227 -9.49 -5.82 8.54
CA ARG A 227 -9.30 -4.86 7.43
C ARG A 227 -8.54 -3.60 7.80
N GLN A 228 -7.80 -3.63 8.87
CA GLN A 228 -6.90 -2.57 9.27
C GLN A 228 -5.48 -3.12 9.30
N ASP A 229 -4.60 -2.48 8.55
CA ASP A 229 -3.18 -2.75 8.56
C ASP A 229 -2.50 -1.70 9.43
N THR A 230 -1.75 -2.16 10.42
CA THR A 230 -0.98 -1.30 11.32
C THR A 230 0.50 -1.48 11.03
N TYR A 231 1.18 -0.40 10.71
CA TYR A 231 2.62 -0.36 10.51
C TYR A 231 3.33 0.26 11.71
N PHE A 232 4.49 -0.30 12.04
CA PHE A 232 5.40 0.17 13.09
C PHE A 232 6.67 0.80 12.50
N THR A 233 6.66 1.08 11.22
CA THR A 233 7.63 1.90 10.51
C THR A 233 7.23 3.38 10.57
N PRO A 234 8.07 4.33 10.16
CA PRO A 234 7.64 5.69 9.90
C PRO A 234 6.48 5.74 8.89
N GLU A 235 5.61 6.72 9.02
CA GLU A 235 4.51 6.92 8.06
C GLU A 235 5.05 7.07 6.64
N ALA A 236 4.40 6.37 5.71
CA ALA A 236 4.73 6.46 4.30
C ALA A 236 4.18 7.76 3.72
N VAL A 237 5.08 8.66 3.37
CA VAL A 237 4.77 9.96 2.80
C VAL A 237 5.60 10.21 1.55
N GLY A 238 5.13 11.11 0.69
CA GLY A 238 5.91 11.43 -0.50
C GLY A 238 5.33 12.55 -1.33
N THR A 239 6.09 12.97 -2.32
CA THR A 239 5.70 13.92 -3.35
C THR A 239 5.94 13.33 -4.72
N LEU A 240 5.05 13.63 -5.65
CA LEU A 240 5.16 13.25 -7.05
C LEU A 240 5.28 14.51 -7.90
N SER A 241 6.30 14.56 -8.74
CA SER A 241 6.45 15.59 -9.77
C SER A 241 5.99 15.02 -11.11
N VAL A 242 4.92 15.58 -11.67
CA VAL A 242 4.35 15.15 -12.95
C VAL A 242 4.53 16.21 -14.02
N PRO A 243 4.68 15.83 -15.31
CA PRO A 243 4.69 16.77 -16.42
C PRO A 243 3.39 17.58 -16.49
N ASP A 244 3.46 18.83 -16.93
CA ASP A 244 2.29 19.65 -17.20
C ASP A 244 2.32 20.16 -18.67
N PRO A 245 1.39 19.76 -19.53
CA PRO A 245 0.26 18.84 -19.24
C PRO A 245 0.71 17.38 -19.03
N THR A 246 0.02 16.67 -18.15
CA THR A 246 0.20 15.23 -17.99
C THR A 246 -0.53 14.50 -19.10
N THR A 247 0.19 13.96 -20.06
CA THR A 247 -0.35 13.18 -21.19
C THR A 247 0.27 11.79 -21.22
N SER A 248 -0.32 10.86 -21.97
CA SER A 248 0.28 9.52 -22.14
C SER A 248 1.69 9.62 -22.71
N SER A 249 1.92 10.49 -23.68
CA SER A 249 3.25 10.71 -24.27
C SER A 249 4.22 11.35 -23.27
N SER A 250 3.78 12.28 -22.43
CA SER A 250 4.65 12.89 -21.43
C SER A 250 5.05 11.89 -20.32
N LEU A 251 4.14 10.99 -19.91
CA LEU A 251 4.42 9.94 -18.96
C LEU A 251 5.42 8.90 -19.49
N SER A 252 5.42 8.66 -20.81
CA SER A 252 6.36 7.74 -21.42
C SER A 252 7.72 8.36 -21.72
N THR A 253 7.82 9.67 -21.95
CA THR A 253 9.06 10.35 -22.35
C THR A 253 9.76 11.07 -21.21
N ALA A 254 9.02 11.86 -20.44
CA ALA A 254 9.54 12.58 -19.29
C ALA A 254 9.39 11.79 -18.00
N GLY A 255 8.36 10.93 -17.90
CA GLY A 255 8.05 10.16 -16.71
C GLY A 255 7.52 11.01 -15.56
N VAL A 256 7.47 10.42 -14.38
CA VAL A 256 7.11 11.07 -13.12
C VAL A 256 8.26 10.99 -12.14
N GLY A 257 8.63 12.12 -11.56
CA GLY A 257 9.62 12.17 -10.48
C GLY A 257 8.97 11.82 -9.15
N VAL A 258 9.53 10.88 -8.40
CA VAL A 258 9.08 10.51 -7.06
C VAL A 258 10.15 10.86 -6.03
N ASP A 259 9.68 11.31 -4.86
CA ASP A 259 10.45 11.43 -3.63
C ASP A 259 9.52 10.96 -2.50
N ALA A 260 9.77 9.77 -1.96
CA ALA A 260 8.92 9.13 -0.99
C ALA A 260 9.74 8.42 0.09
N THR A 261 9.16 8.28 1.29
CA THR A 261 9.78 7.62 2.45
C THR A 261 8.79 6.66 3.11
N GLY A 262 9.25 5.87 4.07
CA GLY A 262 8.42 4.93 4.83
C GLY A 262 8.52 3.49 4.34
N PHE A 263 9.36 3.20 3.35
CA PHE A 263 9.69 1.85 2.90
C PHE A 263 10.72 1.18 3.82
N LEU A 264 10.87 -0.14 3.72
CA LEU A 264 11.96 -0.82 4.42
C LEU A 264 13.32 -0.48 3.80
N PRO A 265 14.37 -0.35 4.61
CA PRO A 265 15.71 -0.14 4.10
C PRO A 265 16.16 -1.25 3.13
N GLY A 266 16.52 -0.87 1.92
CA GLY A 266 17.01 -1.79 0.89
C GLY A 266 15.94 -2.58 0.16
N GLU A 267 14.63 -2.40 0.47
CA GLU A 267 13.60 -3.13 -0.25
C GLU A 267 13.43 -2.64 -1.69
N THR A 268 12.95 -3.55 -2.51
CA THR A 268 12.54 -3.22 -3.88
C THR A 268 11.18 -2.52 -3.85
N VAL A 269 11.09 -1.35 -4.47
CA VAL A 269 9.83 -0.60 -4.63
C VAL A 269 9.42 -0.61 -6.09
N ARG A 270 8.23 -1.12 -6.35
CA ARG A 270 7.65 -1.21 -7.68
C ARG A 270 6.75 0.00 -7.94
N ALA A 271 6.95 0.68 -9.06
CA ALA A 271 6.01 1.66 -9.55
C ALA A 271 4.95 0.99 -10.42
N SER A 272 3.71 1.44 -10.31
CA SER A 272 2.60 1.03 -11.16
C SER A 272 1.58 2.15 -11.31
N LEU A 273 0.71 2.04 -12.31
CA LEU A 273 -0.36 2.98 -12.58
C LEU A 273 -1.67 2.21 -12.63
N LEU A 274 -2.63 2.63 -11.83
CA LEU A 274 -3.96 2.07 -11.80
C LEU A 274 -4.91 2.92 -12.64
N LEU A 275 -5.54 2.27 -13.60
CA LEU A 275 -6.61 2.85 -14.43
C LEU A 275 -7.97 2.83 -13.71
N PRO A 276 -8.96 3.62 -14.16
CA PRO A 276 -10.30 3.64 -13.55
C PRO A 276 -11.04 2.30 -13.57
N ASP A 277 -10.73 1.42 -14.52
CA ASP A 277 -11.26 0.06 -14.64
C ASP A 277 -10.50 -0.97 -13.80
N LEU A 278 -9.56 -0.50 -12.97
CA LEU A 278 -8.73 -1.29 -12.07
C LEU A 278 -7.65 -2.13 -12.78
N GLU A 279 -7.40 -1.86 -14.08
CA GLU A 279 -6.22 -2.39 -14.75
C GLU A 279 -4.96 -1.73 -14.19
N GLU A 280 -3.97 -2.54 -13.83
CA GLU A 280 -2.68 -2.09 -13.34
C GLU A 280 -1.63 -2.18 -14.43
N LEU A 281 -1.04 -1.05 -14.79
CA LEU A 281 0.08 -0.95 -15.72
C LEU A 281 1.37 -0.79 -14.92
N GLY A 282 2.33 -1.71 -15.10
CA GLY A 282 3.65 -1.60 -14.49
C GLY A 282 4.49 -0.49 -15.14
N ALA A 283 5.33 0.16 -14.36
CA ALA A 283 6.40 0.98 -14.89
C ALA A 283 7.56 0.09 -15.39
N ASP A 284 8.41 0.67 -16.23
CA ASP A 284 9.58 -0.04 -16.77
C ASP A 284 10.70 -0.21 -15.74
N GLN A 285 10.63 0.52 -14.63
CA GLN A 285 11.66 0.55 -13.60
C GLN A 285 11.14 0.10 -12.24
N THR A 286 12.06 -0.46 -11.46
CA THR A 286 11.94 -0.62 -10.02
C THR A 286 12.95 0.28 -9.31
N PHE A 287 12.67 0.62 -8.06
CA PHE A 287 13.53 1.42 -7.21
C PHE A 287 14.03 0.57 -6.06
N THR A 288 15.12 1.00 -5.43
CA THR A 288 15.60 0.40 -4.17
C THR A 288 15.55 1.50 -3.11
N ALA A 289 14.88 1.21 -2.00
CA ALA A 289 14.85 2.14 -0.87
C ALA A 289 16.25 2.26 -0.25
N ASP A 290 16.61 3.46 0.15
CA ASP A 290 17.88 3.75 0.82
C ASP A 290 17.90 3.19 2.27
N PRO A 291 19.01 3.30 3.02
CA PRO A 291 19.07 2.87 4.42
C PRO A 291 18.08 3.57 5.38
N ASN A 292 17.47 4.69 4.97
CA ASN A 292 16.45 5.41 5.72
C ASN A 292 15.03 5.08 5.25
N GLY A 293 14.87 4.16 4.28
CA GLY A 293 13.59 3.82 3.69
C GLY A 293 13.07 4.85 2.69
N ALA A 294 13.96 5.66 2.11
CA ALA A 294 13.60 6.66 1.11
C ALA A 294 13.82 6.14 -0.31
N VAL A 295 12.93 6.57 -1.21
CA VAL A 295 12.99 6.30 -2.65
C VAL A 295 12.93 7.61 -3.40
N GLY A 296 13.89 7.83 -4.30
CA GLY A 296 13.91 8.96 -5.23
C GLY A 296 14.24 8.50 -6.64
N GLY A 297 13.64 9.16 -7.63
CA GLY A 297 13.94 8.84 -9.03
C GLY A 297 12.81 9.21 -9.98
N THR A 298 12.87 8.68 -11.20
CA THR A 298 11.86 8.91 -12.24
C THR A 298 11.32 7.58 -12.74
N ALA A 299 10.00 7.42 -12.71
CA ALA A 299 9.28 6.30 -13.31
C ALA A 299 8.71 6.68 -14.66
N THR A 300 8.86 5.82 -15.68
CA THR A 300 8.25 5.98 -17.00
C THR A 300 7.26 4.85 -17.28
N PHE A 301 6.22 5.14 -18.05
CA PHE A 301 5.15 4.20 -18.40
C PHE A 301 5.00 4.14 -19.91
N THR A 302 5.47 3.04 -20.54
CA THR A 302 5.44 2.90 -22.01
C THR A 302 4.09 2.48 -22.58
N ALA A 303 3.18 1.99 -21.72
CA ALA A 303 1.83 1.64 -22.13
C ALA A 303 1.01 2.88 -22.53
N SER A 304 0.07 2.71 -23.43
CA SER A 304 -0.89 3.77 -23.77
C SER A 304 -1.85 3.99 -22.61
N ILE A 305 -1.85 5.19 -22.06
CA ILE A 305 -2.66 5.57 -20.91
C ILE A 305 -3.84 6.43 -21.41
N PRO A 306 -5.09 6.02 -21.18
CA PRO A 306 -6.26 6.80 -21.58
C PRO A 306 -6.35 8.11 -20.80
N ALA A 307 -6.96 9.13 -21.43
CA ALA A 307 -7.26 10.37 -20.72
C ALA A 307 -8.30 10.11 -19.62
N GLY A 308 -8.06 10.69 -18.45
CA GLY A 308 -8.92 10.52 -17.27
C GLY A 308 -8.12 10.50 -15.95
N PRO A 309 -8.82 10.28 -14.84
CA PRO A 309 -8.17 10.12 -13.54
C PRO A 309 -7.44 8.77 -13.46
N VAL A 310 -6.22 8.76 -12.95
CA VAL A 310 -5.41 7.57 -12.70
C VAL A 310 -4.73 7.69 -11.35
N VAL A 311 -4.28 6.57 -10.77
CA VAL A 311 -3.49 6.56 -9.55
C VAL A 311 -2.12 5.97 -9.84
N ILE A 312 -1.07 6.73 -9.55
CA ILE A 312 0.30 6.24 -9.63
C ILE A 312 0.68 5.71 -8.24
N LEU A 313 1.14 4.47 -8.19
CA LEU A 313 1.46 3.75 -6.97
C LEU A 313 2.95 3.41 -6.92
N PHE A 314 3.52 3.53 -5.72
CA PHE A 314 4.83 2.98 -5.39
C PHE A 314 4.65 2.01 -4.23
N THR A 315 4.94 0.73 -4.47
CA THR A 315 4.67 -0.35 -3.51
C THR A 315 5.95 -1.08 -3.17
N GLY A 316 6.27 -1.14 -1.87
CA GLY A 316 7.35 -1.97 -1.33
C GLY A 316 7.00 -3.45 -1.47
N VAL A 317 7.91 -4.24 -2.04
CA VAL A 317 7.66 -5.65 -2.35
C VAL A 317 7.63 -6.51 -1.09
N GLU A 318 8.49 -6.19 -0.13
CA GLU A 318 8.63 -6.93 1.12
C GLU A 318 7.66 -6.44 2.21
N SER A 319 7.48 -5.12 2.31
CA SER A 319 6.62 -4.51 3.33
C SER A 319 5.15 -4.45 2.94
N GLY A 320 4.87 -4.39 1.63
CA GLY A 320 3.54 -4.05 1.12
C GLY A 320 3.16 -2.58 1.33
N VAL A 321 4.03 -1.74 1.89
CA VAL A 321 3.79 -0.30 2.04
C VAL A 321 3.55 0.33 0.68
N THR A 322 2.45 1.08 0.56
CA THR A 322 2.07 1.71 -0.70
C THR A 322 1.90 3.23 -0.52
N VAL A 323 2.54 3.98 -1.40
CA VAL A 323 2.38 5.43 -1.53
C VAL A 323 1.66 5.71 -2.85
N GLY A 324 0.49 6.33 -2.79
CA GLY A 324 -0.37 6.56 -3.96
C GLY A 324 -0.55 8.04 -4.28
N PHE A 325 -0.64 8.38 -5.57
CA PHE A 325 -0.81 9.75 -6.06
C PHE A 325 -1.90 9.80 -7.13
N ALA A 326 -2.94 10.58 -6.88
CA ALA A 326 -3.99 10.83 -7.87
C ALA A 326 -3.50 11.82 -8.94
N VAL A 327 -3.61 11.45 -10.20
CA VAL A 327 -3.20 12.26 -11.35
C VAL A 327 -4.32 12.26 -12.38
N THR A 328 -4.47 13.35 -13.14
CA THR A 328 -5.39 13.40 -14.29
C THR A 328 -4.57 13.44 -15.56
N VAL A 329 -4.74 12.44 -16.41
CA VAL A 329 -4.13 12.38 -17.74
C VAL A 329 -5.05 13.09 -18.73
N VAL A 330 -4.51 14.02 -19.51
CA VAL A 330 -5.23 14.69 -20.60
C VAL A 330 -4.85 14.06 -21.95
N ALA A 331 -5.69 14.25 -22.95
CA ALA A 331 -5.40 13.72 -24.28
C ALA A 331 -4.11 14.33 -24.85
N ASP A 332 -3.33 13.51 -25.55
CA ASP A 332 -2.16 14.01 -26.25
C ASP A 332 -2.58 15.05 -27.31
N PRO A 333 -1.77 16.10 -27.52
CA PRO A 333 -2.02 17.07 -28.56
C PRO A 333 -2.11 16.37 -29.92
N ALA A 334 -3.10 16.74 -30.73
CA ALA A 334 -3.20 16.21 -32.08
C ALA A 334 -1.90 16.51 -32.85
N ALA A 335 -1.37 15.50 -33.53
CA ALA A 335 -0.21 15.72 -34.37
C ALA A 335 -0.49 16.86 -35.37
N PRO A 336 0.45 17.80 -35.57
CA PRO A 336 0.26 18.89 -36.52
C PRO A 336 -0.08 18.31 -37.88
N VAL A 337 -1.22 18.72 -38.45
CA VAL A 337 -1.61 18.31 -39.78
C VAL A 337 -0.57 18.91 -40.73
N VAL A 338 0.31 18.04 -41.23
CA VAL A 338 1.24 18.43 -42.29
C VAL A 338 0.39 18.83 -43.48
N ALA A 339 0.35 20.13 -43.80
CA ALA A 339 -0.35 20.58 -44.96
C ALA A 339 0.19 19.82 -46.18
N PRO A 340 -0.68 19.30 -47.03
CA PRO A 340 -0.21 18.56 -48.20
C PRO A 340 0.76 19.46 -49.01
N THR A 341 1.94 18.93 -49.27
CA THR A 341 2.93 19.64 -50.09
C THR A 341 2.22 20.09 -51.36
N PRO A 342 2.25 21.40 -51.71
CA PRO A 342 1.63 21.88 -52.96
C PRO A 342 2.09 21.01 -54.11
N ALA A 343 1.13 20.54 -54.91
CA ALA A 343 1.47 19.79 -56.12
C ALA A 343 2.48 20.56 -56.93
N PRO A 344 3.53 19.93 -57.51
CA PRO A 344 4.49 20.59 -58.35
C PRO A 344 3.73 21.34 -59.46
N ALA A 345 4.09 22.60 -59.71
CA ALA A 345 3.51 23.37 -60.78
C ALA A 345 3.62 22.58 -62.12
N PRO A 346 2.56 22.50 -62.94
CA PRO A 346 2.63 21.79 -64.17
C PRO A 346 3.79 22.35 -65.01
N ALA A 347 4.59 21.46 -65.61
CA ALA A 347 5.70 21.86 -66.43
C ALA A 347 5.20 22.79 -67.54
N PRO A 348 5.92 23.87 -67.85
CA PRO A 348 5.53 24.78 -68.93
C PRO A 348 5.38 24.01 -70.23
N VAL A 349 4.21 24.14 -70.86
CA VAL A 349 3.93 23.48 -72.14
C VAL A 349 4.91 24.08 -73.18
N ALA A 350 5.69 23.18 -73.80
CA ALA A 350 6.60 23.59 -74.83
C ALA A 350 5.81 24.21 -76.00
N VAL A 351 6.03 25.50 -76.26
CA VAL A 351 5.44 26.18 -77.43
C VAL A 351 6.20 25.68 -78.70
N PRO A 352 5.52 25.11 -79.68
CA PRO A 352 6.20 24.71 -80.87
C PRO A 352 6.78 25.93 -81.59
N VAL A 353 8.09 25.98 -81.77
CA VAL A 353 8.74 27.00 -82.61
C VAL A 353 8.55 26.55 -84.06
N SER A 354 7.73 27.27 -84.82
CA SER A 354 7.59 27.09 -86.23
C SER A 354 8.84 27.56 -86.96
N GLY A 355 9.83 26.70 -87.05
CA GLY A 355 11.02 26.91 -87.83
C GLY A 355 10.76 26.46 -89.29
N ARG A 356 10.79 27.38 -90.27
CA ARG A 356 10.73 27.10 -91.70
C ARG A 356 12.11 26.55 -92.07
N ALA A 357 12.20 25.30 -92.43
CA ALA A 357 13.43 24.73 -93.00
C ALA A 357 13.66 25.34 -94.39
N THR A 358 14.69 26.12 -94.58
CA THR A 358 15.21 26.56 -95.88
C THR A 358 16.24 25.55 -96.31
N PHE A 359 15.82 24.67 -97.30
CA PHE A 359 16.78 23.89 -98.02
C PHE A 359 17.42 24.79 -99.08
N THR A 360 18.72 25.02 -99.06
CA THR A 360 19.54 25.50 -100.16
C THR A 360 20.25 24.28 -100.75
N GLY A 361 19.86 23.94 -101.99
CA GLY A 361 20.54 22.96 -102.86
C GLY A 361 21.89 23.45 -103.40
#